data_db6b6e2576bdc50a0b67c3897d3a9e30
#
_entry.id   db6b6e2576bdc50a0b67c3897d3a9e30
#
_cell.length_a   1.000
_cell.length_b   1.000
_cell.length_c   1.000
_cell.angle_alpha   90.00
_cell.angle_beta   90.00
_cell.angle_gamma   90.00
#
_symmetry.space_group_name_H-M   'P 1'
#
loop_
_entity.id
_entity.type
_entity.pdbx_description
1 polymer ?
#
loop_
_entity_poly.entity_id
_entity_poly.type
_entity_poly.pdbx_seq_one_letter_code
_entity_poly.pdbx_strand_id
1 'polypeptide(L)'
;VKQALIACSDTRSNDNLKNTKKGVHFFVDDYRFNSIYNNPRKSLKKYSQYAFLLSPDFSTYADMNLWRQLESVAKNRWCGRYWQEQGLTVIPTISWSTPRSYEFCFDGVEKYSIVAIGMIGCKQNKKEFMHGYNYMIKKLEPEAIICFGEPFEEMTGNIITIDYLSSRKVVR
;
A
#
# COMPACT_ATOMS: atom_id res chain seq x y z
N VAL A 1 -10.92 14.47 3.26
CA VAL A 1 -10.18 13.74 4.32
C VAL A 1 -8.69 14.08 4.19
N LYS A 2 -8.29 15.29 4.62
CA LYS A 2 -6.95 15.86 4.34
C LYS A 2 -5.77 15.22 5.13
N GLN A 3 -5.95 14.25 6.01
CA GLN A 3 -4.86 13.65 6.81
C GLN A 3 -5.15 12.19 7.20
N ALA A 4 -5.60 11.36 6.26
CA ALA A 4 -6.00 10.00 6.55
C ALA A 4 -4.82 9.02 6.76
N LEU A 5 -3.60 9.34 6.31
CA LEU A 5 -2.45 8.44 6.37
C LEU A 5 -1.26 9.05 7.12
N ILE A 6 -0.46 8.17 7.71
CA ILE A 6 0.85 8.45 8.33
C ILE A 6 1.87 7.44 7.82
N ALA A 7 3.10 7.88 7.52
CA ALA A 7 4.16 6.98 7.09
C ALA A 7 4.57 6.02 8.22
N CYS A 8 4.86 4.77 7.88
CA CYS A 8 5.32 3.77 8.86
C CYS A 8 6.61 4.21 9.60
N SER A 9 7.46 5.00 8.93
CA SER A 9 8.67 5.60 9.50
C SER A 9 8.38 6.68 10.55
N ASP A 10 7.21 7.30 10.52
CA ASP A 10 6.82 8.38 11.43
C ASP A 10 5.97 7.90 12.61
N THR A 11 5.58 6.62 12.62
CA THR A 11 4.81 5.99 13.71
C THR A 11 5.65 5.79 14.97
N ARG A 12 5.02 5.90 16.14
CA ARG A 12 5.66 5.72 17.46
C ARG A 12 4.94 4.66 18.27
N SER A 13 5.64 4.06 19.25
CA SER A 13 5.06 3.03 20.14
C SER A 13 3.95 3.58 21.06
N ASN A 14 4.03 4.85 21.44
CA ASN A 14 2.98 5.60 22.15
C ASN A 14 2.77 6.89 21.37
N ASP A 15 1.89 6.85 20.38
CA ASP A 15 1.68 7.98 19.49
C ASP A 15 0.53 8.88 19.97
N ASN A 16 0.50 10.11 19.46
CA ASN A 16 -0.54 11.08 19.72
C ASN A 16 -1.90 10.59 19.19
N LEU A 17 -2.99 10.83 19.92
CA LEU A 17 -4.34 10.44 19.52
C LEU A 17 -4.79 10.96 18.14
N LYS A 18 -4.25 12.10 17.69
CA LYS A 18 -4.52 12.60 16.32
C LYS A 18 -3.82 11.73 15.26
N ASN A 19 -2.65 11.19 15.56
CA ASN A 19 -1.92 10.30 14.66
C ASN A 19 -2.54 8.89 14.64
N THR A 20 -2.96 8.37 15.78
CA THR A 20 -3.55 7.01 15.87
C THR A 20 -4.91 6.90 15.17
N LYS A 21 -5.59 8.01 14.89
CA LYS A 21 -6.80 8.05 14.05
C LYS A 21 -6.53 7.91 12.55
N LYS A 22 -5.26 7.88 12.13
CA LYS A 22 -4.85 7.72 10.73
C LYS A 22 -4.58 6.26 10.39
N GLY A 23 -4.59 5.95 9.09
CA GLY A 23 -4.05 4.70 8.57
C GLY A 23 -2.53 4.77 8.41
N VAL A 24 -1.83 3.66 8.62
CA VAL A 24 -0.39 3.58 8.38
C VAL A 24 -0.14 3.17 6.93
N HIS A 25 0.70 3.93 6.21
CA HIS A 25 1.14 3.58 4.86
C HIS A 25 2.63 3.22 4.81
N PHE A 26 3.01 2.47 3.78
CA PHE A 26 4.36 1.97 3.54
C PHE A 26 4.95 2.45 2.20
N PHE A 27 4.42 3.54 1.64
CA PHE A 27 4.96 4.21 0.45
C PHE A 27 6.22 5.01 0.80
N VAL A 28 7.24 4.29 1.25
CA VAL A 28 8.57 4.76 1.63
C VAL A 28 9.58 3.68 1.22
N ASP A 29 10.88 3.98 1.28
CA ASP A 29 11.91 3.01 0.91
C ASP A 29 11.82 1.72 1.74
N ASP A 30 11.97 0.56 1.10
CA ASP A 30 11.81 -0.78 1.68
C ASP A 30 12.66 -0.99 2.95
N TYR A 31 13.88 -0.43 3.00
CA TYR A 31 14.76 -0.58 4.16
C TYR A 31 14.14 -0.06 5.47
N ARG A 32 13.16 0.85 5.39
CA ARG A 32 12.47 1.43 6.55
C ARG A 32 11.49 0.45 7.20
N PHE A 33 11.06 -0.58 6.49
CA PHE A 33 10.07 -1.54 6.98
C PHE A 33 10.38 -3.02 6.70
N ASN A 34 11.51 -3.36 6.08
CA ASN A 34 11.92 -4.75 5.85
C ASN A 34 11.87 -5.63 7.12
N SER A 35 12.15 -5.03 8.29
CA SER A 35 12.10 -5.74 9.59
C SER A 35 10.70 -6.25 9.94
N ILE A 36 9.64 -5.73 9.35
CA ILE A 36 8.26 -6.15 9.61
C ILE A 36 8.04 -7.60 9.17
N TYR A 37 8.50 -7.95 7.99
CA TYR A 37 8.41 -9.32 7.49
C TYR A 37 9.27 -10.29 8.32
N ASN A 38 10.49 -9.88 8.70
CA ASN A 38 11.43 -10.72 9.45
C ASN A 38 10.99 -10.93 10.91
N ASN A 39 10.31 -9.95 11.51
CA ASN A 39 9.82 -10.03 12.90
C ASN A 39 8.50 -9.26 13.08
N PRO A 40 7.38 -9.81 12.61
CA PRO A 40 6.08 -9.12 12.59
C PRO A 40 5.54 -8.85 14.00
N ARG A 41 5.86 -9.69 14.99
CA ARG A 41 5.43 -9.50 16.39
C ARG A 41 5.97 -8.22 17.00
N LYS A 42 7.22 -7.85 16.66
CA LYS A 42 7.87 -6.66 17.20
C LYS A 42 7.12 -5.37 16.86
N SER A 43 6.55 -5.30 15.66
CA SER A 43 5.82 -4.12 15.18
C SER A 43 4.34 -4.14 15.53
N LEU A 44 3.77 -5.29 15.91
CA LEU A 44 2.34 -5.46 16.15
C LEU A 44 1.80 -4.46 17.20
N LYS A 45 2.43 -4.39 18.37
CA LYS A 45 2.02 -3.47 19.45
C LYS A 45 2.03 -2.01 19.00
N LYS A 46 3.00 -1.63 18.17
CA LYS A 46 3.10 -0.27 17.61
C LYS A 46 1.95 0.01 16.63
N TYR A 47 1.67 -0.91 15.73
CA TYR A 47 0.67 -0.68 14.68
C TYR A 47 -0.77 -0.89 15.14
N SER A 48 -1.02 -1.70 16.16
CA SER A 48 -2.37 -1.95 16.68
C SER A 48 -3.09 -0.73 17.25
N GLN A 49 -2.37 0.35 17.52
CA GLN A 49 -2.97 1.60 17.99
C GLN A 49 -3.53 2.49 16.87
N TYR A 50 -3.25 2.20 15.58
CA TYR A 50 -3.69 3.01 14.45
C TYR A 50 -5.03 2.51 13.90
N ALA A 51 -5.78 3.40 13.24
CA ALA A 51 -7.13 3.12 12.77
C ALA A 51 -7.18 1.96 11.76
N PHE A 52 -6.21 1.87 10.87
CA PHE A 52 -6.02 0.78 9.91
C PHE A 52 -4.58 0.78 9.38
N LEU A 53 -4.22 -0.30 8.69
CA LEU A 53 -2.93 -0.42 8.03
C LEU A 53 -3.14 -0.61 6.52
N LEU A 54 -2.27 -0.04 5.70
CA LEU A 54 -2.06 -0.54 4.35
C LEU A 54 -1.08 -1.72 4.42
N SER A 55 -1.20 -2.73 3.57
CA SER A 55 -0.17 -3.76 3.52
C SER A 55 1.15 -3.20 2.97
N PRO A 56 2.33 -3.72 3.39
CA PRO A 56 3.62 -3.11 3.05
C PRO A 56 3.89 -3.11 1.55
N ASP A 57 4.24 -1.95 0.99
CA ASP A 57 4.52 -1.75 -0.43
C ASP A 57 5.96 -2.13 -0.78
N PHE A 58 6.27 -3.44 -0.71
CA PHE A 58 7.56 -3.94 -1.17
C PHE A 58 7.72 -3.71 -2.67
N SER A 59 8.86 -3.18 -3.06
CA SER A 59 9.13 -2.71 -4.42
C SER A 59 9.00 -3.78 -5.50
N THR A 60 8.39 -3.39 -6.64
CA THR A 60 8.19 -4.22 -7.84
C THR A 60 8.62 -3.42 -9.08
N TYR A 61 9.94 -3.24 -9.28
CA TYR A 61 10.45 -2.49 -10.43
C TYR A 61 10.45 -3.33 -11.71
N ALA A 62 10.29 -2.68 -12.87
CA ALA A 62 10.21 -3.34 -14.17
C ALA A 62 11.51 -4.06 -14.57
N ASP A 63 12.67 -3.57 -14.12
CA ASP A 63 13.99 -4.15 -14.33
C ASP A 63 14.39 -5.19 -13.27
N MET A 64 13.53 -5.40 -12.26
CA MET A 64 13.73 -6.42 -11.24
C MET A 64 13.41 -7.81 -11.80
N ASN A 65 14.22 -8.83 -11.43
CA ASN A 65 13.92 -10.22 -11.76
C ASN A 65 12.52 -10.62 -11.30
N LEU A 66 11.80 -11.37 -12.13
CA LEU A 66 10.40 -11.72 -11.88
C LEU A 66 10.19 -12.43 -10.53
N TRP A 67 11.10 -13.33 -10.14
CA TRP A 67 11.02 -14.03 -8.86
C TRP A 67 11.13 -13.08 -7.66
N ARG A 68 11.90 -12.00 -7.76
CA ARG A 68 11.97 -10.97 -6.71
C ARG A 68 10.69 -10.16 -6.60
N GLN A 69 10.06 -9.86 -7.75
CA GLN A 69 8.76 -9.20 -7.75
C GLN A 69 7.68 -10.08 -7.10
N LEU A 70 7.69 -11.38 -7.42
CA LEU A 70 6.82 -12.38 -6.77
C LEU A 70 7.06 -12.43 -5.26
N GLU A 71 8.32 -12.43 -4.83
CA GLU A 71 8.69 -12.37 -3.40
C GLU A 71 8.15 -11.11 -2.72
N SER A 72 8.27 -9.94 -3.37
CA SER A 72 7.73 -8.67 -2.86
C SER A 72 6.22 -8.74 -2.65
N VAL A 73 5.49 -9.26 -3.63
CA VAL A 73 4.03 -9.46 -3.53
C VAL A 73 3.69 -10.47 -2.43
N ALA A 74 4.40 -11.59 -2.35
CA ALA A 74 4.19 -12.60 -1.31
C ALA A 74 4.42 -12.02 0.10
N LYS A 75 5.48 -11.24 0.31
CA LYS A 75 5.75 -10.54 1.58
C LYS A 75 4.63 -9.55 1.94
N ASN A 76 4.16 -8.78 0.96
CA ASN A 76 3.05 -7.83 1.14
C ASN A 76 1.80 -8.57 1.63
N ARG A 77 1.38 -9.63 0.93
CA ARG A 77 0.18 -10.42 1.27
C ARG A 77 0.32 -11.11 2.61
N TRP A 78 1.50 -11.69 2.88
CA TRP A 78 1.78 -12.36 4.14
C TRP A 78 1.69 -11.42 5.34
N CYS A 79 2.30 -10.23 5.26
CA CYS A 79 2.22 -9.23 6.33
C CYS A 79 0.77 -8.76 6.54
N GLY A 80 0.04 -8.48 5.46
CA GLY A 80 -1.36 -8.08 5.53
C GLY A 80 -2.22 -9.15 6.22
N ARG A 81 -2.08 -10.40 5.81
CA ARG A 81 -2.80 -11.53 6.39
C ARG A 81 -2.46 -11.74 7.86
N TYR A 82 -1.17 -11.69 8.21
CA TYR A 82 -0.73 -11.80 9.60
C TYR A 82 -1.43 -10.75 10.49
N TRP A 83 -1.47 -9.50 10.07
CA TRP A 83 -2.13 -8.44 10.83
C TRP A 83 -3.65 -8.62 10.94
N GLN A 84 -4.30 -9.08 9.87
CA GLN A 84 -5.73 -9.41 9.89
C GLN A 84 -6.03 -10.51 10.92
N GLU A 85 -5.20 -11.55 11.00
CA GLU A 85 -5.31 -12.63 11.99
C GLU A 85 -5.10 -12.13 13.43
N GLN A 86 -4.41 -11.01 13.61
CA GLN A 86 -4.30 -10.32 14.91
C GLN A 86 -5.45 -9.33 15.17
N GLY A 87 -6.49 -9.31 14.33
CA GLY A 87 -7.67 -8.47 14.49
C GLY A 87 -7.51 -7.03 14.00
N LEU A 88 -6.45 -6.71 13.23
CA LEU A 88 -6.26 -5.37 12.68
C LEU A 88 -7.00 -5.20 11.34
N THR A 89 -7.51 -4.01 11.09
CA THR A 89 -8.05 -3.64 9.79
C THR A 89 -6.90 -3.38 8.82
N VAL A 90 -6.85 -4.15 7.72
CA VAL A 90 -5.80 -4.04 6.70
C VAL A 90 -6.42 -3.83 5.33
N ILE A 91 -5.94 -2.81 4.62
CA ILE A 91 -6.27 -2.54 3.22
C ILE A 91 -5.09 -2.99 2.37
N PRO A 92 -5.28 -3.86 1.37
CA PRO A 92 -4.20 -4.33 0.53
C PRO A 92 -3.62 -3.21 -0.34
N THR A 93 -2.31 -3.02 -0.27
CA THR A 93 -1.57 -2.22 -1.24
C THR A 93 -1.27 -3.07 -2.46
N ILE A 94 -1.51 -2.53 -3.65
CA ILE A 94 -1.31 -3.21 -4.92
C ILE A 94 -0.27 -2.45 -5.73
N SER A 95 0.73 -3.17 -6.19
CA SER A 95 1.74 -2.68 -7.11
C SER A 95 1.96 -3.70 -8.22
N TRP A 96 2.37 -3.23 -9.37
CA TRP A 96 2.66 -4.03 -10.57
C TRP A 96 3.81 -3.40 -11.33
N SER A 97 4.37 -4.15 -12.27
CA SER A 97 5.42 -3.68 -13.17
C SER A 97 5.04 -3.95 -14.64
N THR A 98 5.63 -4.94 -15.25
CA THR A 98 5.32 -5.36 -16.62
C THR A 98 4.11 -6.32 -16.66
N PRO A 99 3.50 -6.59 -17.84
CA PRO A 99 2.39 -7.54 -17.97
C PRO A 99 2.67 -8.94 -17.39
N ARG A 100 3.93 -9.38 -17.34
CA ARG A 100 4.32 -10.65 -16.70
C ARG A 100 4.04 -10.68 -15.19
N SER A 101 4.04 -9.51 -14.53
CA SER A 101 3.71 -9.43 -13.10
C SER A 101 2.21 -9.60 -12.82
N TYR A 102 1.34 -9.41 -13.83
CA TYR A 102 -0.12 -9.48 -13.65
C TYR A 102 -0.62 -10.90 -13.31
N GLU A 103 0.20 -11.91 -13.58
CA GLU A 103 -0.10 -13.30 -13.22
C GLU A 103 -0.20 -13.49 -11.71
N PHE A 104 0.48 -12.65 -10.90
CA PHE A 104 0.54 -12.81 -9.44
C PHE A 104 0.28 -11.53 -8.63
N CYS A 105 0.52 -10.33 -9.18
CA CYS A 105 0.51 -9.10 -8.37
C CYS A 105 -0.89 -8.72 -7.85
N PHE A 106 -1.94 -9.29 -8.40
CA PHE A 106 -3.33 -9.10 -7.97
C PHE A 106 -3.89 -10.28 -7.14
N ASP A 107 -3.10 -11.35 -6.96
CA ASP A 107 -3.56 -12.51 -6.21
C ASP A 107 -3.63 -12.22 -4.70
N GLY A 108 -4.53 -12.93 -4.01
CA GLY A 108 -4.78 -12.74 -2.59
C GLY A 108 -5.51 -11.43 -2.23
N VAL A 109 -6.09 -10.77 -3.22
CA VAL A 109 -6.96 -9.59 -3.04
C VAL A 109 -8.37 -9.95 -3.48
N GLU A 110 -9.35 -9.76 -2.61
CA GLU A 110 -10.75 -10.05 -2.92
C GLU A 110 -11.33 -9.01 -3.87
N LYS A 111 -12.23 -9.46 -4.76
CA LYS A 111 -13.04 -8.54 -5.56
C LYS A 111 -13.90 -7.64 -4.67
N TYR A 112 -14.20 -6.46 -5.17
CA TYR A 112 -15.06 -5.46 -4.50
C TYR A 112 -14.47 -4.96 -3.17
N SER A 113 -13.20 -5.20 -2.91
CA SER A 113 -12.52 -4.66 -1.72
C SER A 113 -12.03 -3.22 -1.94
N ILE A 114 -11.74 -2.52 -0.85
CA ILE A 114 -10.96 -1.29 -0.90
C ILE A 114 -9.50 -1.66 -1.09
N VAL A 115 -8.81 -0.99 -2.01
CA VAL A 115 -7.38 -1.21 -2.29
C VAL A 115 -6.59 0.10 -2.20
N ALA A 116 -5.28 0.00 -2.04
CA ALA A 116 -4.39 1.16 -2.06
C ALA A 116 -3.34 1.03 -3.17
N ILE A 117 -2.99 2.13 -3.80
CA ILE A 117 -1.95 2.24 -4.81
C ILE A 117 -1.08 3.48 -4.57
N GLY A 118 0.20 3.41 -4.98
CA GLY A 118 1.13 4.54 -4.95
C GLY A 118 1.37 5.12 -6.34
N MET A 119 1.45 6.45 -6.42
CA MET A 119 1.75 7.18 -7.68
C MET A 119 3.20 7.68 -7.74
N ILE A 120 4.03 7.35 -6.75
CA ILE A 120 5.43 7.79 -6.70
C ILE A 120 6.20 7.13 -7.85
N GLY A 121 6.86 7.93 -8.68
CA GLY A 121 7.64 7.44 -9.83
C GLY A 121 6.83 7.05 -11.08
N CYS A 122 5.50 7.02 -11.02
CA CYS A 122 4.66 6.54 -12.13
C CYS A 122 4.59 7.50 -13.33
N LYS A 123 4.89 8.80 -13.12
CA LYS A 123 4.77 9.82 -14.19
C LYS A 123 5.64 9.54 -15.41
N GLN A 124 6.82 8.95 -15.22
CA GLN A 124 7.76 8.64 -16.31
C GLN A 124 7.31 7.42 -17.14
N ASN A 125 6.50 6.54 -16.55
CA ASN A 125 6.03 5.29 -17.16
C ASN A 125 4.49 5.22 -17.19
N LYS A 126 3.83 6.35 -17.50
CA LYS A 126 2.36 6.48 -17.45
C LYS A 126 1.64 5.39 -18.25
N LYS A 127 2.12 5.08 -19.46
CA LYS A 127 1.48 4.09 -20.35
C LYS A 127 1.45 2.70 -19.71
N GLU A 128 2.59 2.25 -19.19
CA GLU A 128 2.74 0.95 -18.52
C GLU A 128 1.92 0.91 -17.24
N PHE A 129 1.96 1.99 -16.45
CA PHE A 129 1.15 2.11 -15.25
C PHE A 129 -0.34 1.97 -15.58
N MET A 130 -0.84 2.73 -16.54
CA MET A 130 -2.26 2.70 -16.93
C MET A 130 -2.69 1.35 -17.50
N HIS A 131 -1.79 0.63 -18.19
CA HIS A 131 -2.10 -0.73 -18.65
C HIS A 131 -2.38 -1.67 -17.45
N GLY A 132 -1.52 -1.65 -16.44
CA GLY A 132 -1.72 -2.45 -15.22
C GLY A 132 -2.91 -1.96 -14.38
N TYR A 133 -3.12 -0.64 -14.31
CA TYR A 133 -4.28 -0.05 -13.62
C TYR A 133 -5.61 -0.57 -14.23
N ASN A 134 -5.74 -0.51 -15.54
CA ASN A 134 -6.93 -1.00 -16.23
C ASN A 134 -7.14 -2.51 -16.05
N TYR A 135 -6.04 -3.28 -15.99
CA TYR A 135 -6.11 -4.71 -15.67
C TYR A 135 -6.59 -4.95 -14.24
N MET A 136 -6.06 -4.20 -13.26
CA MET A 136 -6.50 -4.23 -11.86
C MET A 136 -8.00 -3.94 -11.73
N ILE A 137 -8.48 -2.86 -12.36
CA ILE A 137 -9.91 -2.49 -12.35
C ILE A 137 -10.79 -3.65 -12.84
N LYS A 138 -10.40 -4.29 -13.95
CA LYS A 138 -11.17 -5.43 -14.50
C LYS A 138 -11.10 -6.68 -13.64
N LYS A 139 -9.94 -6.95 -13.03
CA LYS A 139 -9.73 -8.18 -12.24
C LYS A 139 -10.35 -8.09 -10.86
N LEU A 140 -10.24 -6.95 -10.19
CA LEU A 140 -10.62 -6.77 -8.79
C LEU A 140 -11.95 -6.02 -8.61
N GLU A 141 -12.34 -5.18 -9.57
CA GLU A 141 -13.55 -4.35 -9.47
C GLU A 141 -13.65 -3.65 -8.10
N PRO A 142 -12.61 -2.89 -7.68
CA PRO A 142 -12.53 -2.38 -6.32
C PRO A 142 -13.66 -1.41 -6.00
N GLU A 143 -14.22 -1.50 -4.78
CA GLU A 143 -15.23 -0.56 -4.28
C GLU A 143 -14.67 0.87 -4.15
N ALA A 144 -13.42 0.99 -3.70
CA ALA A 144 -12.70 2.25 -3.62
C ALA A 144 -11.19 2.04 -3.75
N ILE A 145 -10.49 3.07 -4.20
CA ILE A 145 -9.04 3.07 -4.42
C ILE A 145 -8.43 4.22 -3.64
N ILE A 146 -7.66 3.91 -2.59
CA ILE A 146 -6.82 4.90 -1.90
C ILE A 146 -5.61 5.16 -2.79
N CYS A 147 -5.55 6.32 -3.40
CA CYS A 147 -4.47 6.74 -4.29
C CYS A 147 -3.51 7.66 -3.54
N PHE A 148 -2.30 7.19 -3.27
CA PHE A 148 -1.25 7.97 -2.62
C PHE A 148 -0.45 8.77 -3.66
N GLY A 149 -0.74 10.03 -3.75
CA GLY A 149 -0.25 10.96 -4.78
C GLY A 149 -1.33 11.33 -5.79
N GLU A 150 -0.96 12.17 -6.76
CA GLU A 150 -1.89 12.68 -7.77
C GLU A 150 -2.24 11.60 -8.80
N PRO A 151 -3.51 11.20 -8.96
CA PRO A 151 -3.92 10.25 -9.99
C PRO A 151 -3.80 10.86 -11.39
N PHE A 152 -3.65 10.01 -12.40
CA PHE A 152 -3.79 10.44 -13.80
C PHE A 152 -5.26 10.70 -14.14
N GLU A 153 -5.52 11.66 -15.03
CA GLU A 153 -6.88 12.04 -15.46
C GLU A 153 -7.67 10.87 -16.07
N GLU A 154 -6.96 9.90 -16.67
CA GLU A 154 -7.58 8.73 -17.32
C GLU A 154 -7.94 7.61 -16.34
N MET A 155 -7.53 7.71 -15.08
CA MET A 155 -7.89 6.72 -14.08
C MET A 155 -9.37 6.81 -13.73
N THR A 156 -10.04 5.66 -13.76
CA THR A 156 -11.48 5.53 -13.48
C THR A 156 -11.73 4.79 -12.17
N GLY A 157 -12.90 4.96 -11.58
CA GLY A 157 -13.29 4.32 -10.33
C GLY A 157 -13.51 5.32 -9.20
N ASN A 158 -13.82 4.81 -8.02
CA ASN A 158 -14.01 5.62 -6.81
C ASN A 158 -12.63 5.88 -6.17
N ILE A 159 -11.95 6.95 -6.60
CA ILE A 159 -10.57 7.28 -6.20
C ILE A 159 -10.58 8.26 -5.03
N ILE A 160 -9.95 7.86 -3.93
CA ILE A 160 -9.71 8.68 -2.73
C ILE A 160 -8.26 9.14 -2.77
N THR A 161 -8.03 10.35 -3.24
CA THR A 161 -6.68 10.92 -3.36
C THR A 161 -6.14 11.34 -2.00
N ILE A 162 -4.93 10.88 -1.68
CA ILE A 162 -4.16 11.29 -0.51
C ILE A 162 -2.95 12.10 -0.97
N ASP A 163 -2.92 13.36 -0.60
CA ASP A 163 -1.79 14.23 -0.91
C ASP A 163 -0.52 13.77 -0.19
N TYR A 164 0.54 13.60 -0.98
CA TYR A 164 1.85 13.19 -0.49
C TYR A 164 2.41 14.08 0.61
N LEU A 165 2.26 15.41 0.49
CA LEU A 165 2.78 16.37 1.48
C LEU A 165 1.96 16.36 2.77
N SER A 166 0.66 16.10 2.68
CA SER A 166 -0.22 16.05 3.85
C SER A 166 0.07 14.85 4.74
N SER A 167 0.50 13.71 4.16
CA SER A 167 0.85 12.50 4.92
C SER A 167 2.11 12.67 5.78
N ARG A 168 2.98 13.64 5.44
CA ARG A 168 4.18 13.99 6.22
C ARG A 168 3.91 14.91 7.42
N LYS A 169 2.71 15.46 7.55
CA LYS A 169 2.33 16.31 8.69
C LYS A 169 2.01 15.42 9.90
N VAL A 170 2.99 15.19 10.72
CA VAL A 170 2.88 14.43 11.98
C VAL A 170 2.72 15.39 13.15
N VAL A 171 1.80 15.11 14.05
CA VAL A 171 1.67 15.85 15.33
C VAL A 171 2.76 15.33 16.26
N ARG A 172 3.72 16.18 16.62
CA ARG A 172 4.82 15.84 17.54
C ARG A 172 4.49 16.25 18.97
#